data_fb999ba5acc8a121625d5ab9465d6653
#
_entry.id   fb999ba5acc8a121625d5ab9465d6653
#
_cell.length_a   1.000
_cell.length_b   1.000
_cell.length_c   1.000
_cell.angle_alpha   90.00
_cell.angle_beta   90.00
_cell.angle_gamma   90.00
#
_symmetry.space_group_name_H-M   'P 1'
#
loop_
_entity.id
_entity.type
_entity.pdbx_description
1 polymer ?
#
loop_
_entity_poly.entity_id
_entity_poly.type
_entity_poly.pdbx_seq_one_letter_code
_entity_poly.pdbx_strand_id
1 'polypeptide(L)'
;MLNTSTLLLVLIGFTVLTTLLLIVAALSDDALAEQRLWALGNVLVCLGLVVSNLTDLHDIVHGGISYALMGMGLSIVLRGVRQFCNQSLTWRWVAAITMVCFLVPAYFSTLQPSQSARLIATGLLFGSINFACALTLLRGSHGSTRGTMWIAVS
;
A
#
# COMPACT_ATOMS: atom_id res chain seq x y z
N MET A 1 -24.15 -5.89 -16.21
CA MET A 1 -22.81 -6.44 -15.91
C MET A 1 -21.85 -5.27 -15.75
N LEU A 2 -21.25 -5.09 -14.57
CA LEU A 2 -20.20 -4.07 -14.38
C LEU A 2 -18.98 -4.46 -15.23
N ASN A 3 -18.57 -3.57 -16.13
CA ASN A 3 -17.43 -3.78 -16.98
C ASN A 3 -16.15 -3.68 -16.11
N THR A 4 -15.24 -4.64 -16.22
CA THR A 4 -13.99 -4.68 -15.45
C THR A 4 -13.20 -3.38 -15.59
N SER A 5 -13.24 -2.76 -16.77
CA SER A 5 -12.60 -1.46 -17.04
C SER A 5 -13.22 -0.33 -16.22
N THR A 6 -14.54 -0.32 -16.02
CA THR A 6 -15.22 0.70 -15.21
C THR A 6 -14.83 0.57 -13.73
N LEU A 7 -14.76 -0.68 -13.24
CA LEU A 7 -14.38 -0.96 -11.86
C LEU A 7 -12.93 -0.55 -11.58
N LEU A 8 -12.04 -0.79 -12.53
CA LEU A 8 -10.63 -0.39 -12.44
C LEU A 8 -10.47 1.14 -12.49
N LEU A 9 -11.24 1.83 -13.33
CA LEU A 9 -11.26 3.30 -13.42
C LEU A 9 -11.73 3.93 -12.11
N VAL A 10 -12.79 3.38 -11.49
CA VAL A 10 -13.31 3.83 -10.18
C VAL A 10 -12.25 3.62 -9.10
N LEU A 11 -11.58 2.46 -9.09
CA LEU A 11 -10.54 2.16 -8.11
C LEU A 11 -9.37 3.14 -8.22
N ILE A 12 -8.89 3.40 -9.45
CA ILE A 12 -7.82 4.37 -9.70
C ILE A 12 -8.25 5.76 -9.25
N GLY A 13 -9.45 6.21 -9.63
CA GLY A 13 -9.98 7.51 -9.25
C GLY A 13 -10.06 7.69 -7.73
N PHE A 14 -10.57 6.68 -7.02
CA PHE A 14 -10.64 6.68 -5.56
C PHE A 14 -9.24 6.73 -4.91
N THR A 15 -8.30 5.95 -5.43
CA THR A 15 -6.93 5.91 -4.91
C THR A 15 -6.21 7.25 -5.13
N VAL A 16 -6.38 7.87 -6.30
CA VAL A 16 -5.83 9.20 -6.60
C VAL A 16 -6.42 10.26 -5.68
N LEU A 17 -7.75 10.27 -5.51
CA LEU A 17 -8.42 11.22 -4.62
C LEU A 17 -7.94 11.10 -3.18
N THR A 18 -7.87 9.88 -2.66
CA THR A 18 -7.37 9.61 -1.31
C THR A 18 -5.92 10.06 -1.16
N THR A 19 -5.09 9.82 -2.18
CA THR A 19 -3.69 10.25 -2.18
C THR A 19 -3.55 11.76 -2.15
N LEU A 20 -4.35 12.49 -2.94
CA LEU A 20 -4.36 13.95 -2.94
C LEU A 20 -4.77 14.51 -1.57
N LEU A 21 -5.80 13.97 -0.95
CA LEU A 21 -6.23 14.37 0.40
C LEU A 21 -5.13 14.15 1.43
N LEU A 22 -4.43 13.01 1.36
CA LEU A 22 -3.30 12.72 2.26
C LEU A 22 -2.10 13.63 2.02
N ILE A 23 -1.82 14.01 0.76
CA ILE A 23 -0.77 14.97 0.44
C ILE A 23 -1.11 16.34 1.03
N VAL A 24 -2.34 16.82 0.84
CA VAL A 24 -2.78 18.10 1.41
C VAL A 24 -2.64 18.09 2.93
N ALA A 25 -3.08 16.99 3.58
CA ALA A 25 -2.92 16.84 5.03
C ALA A 25 -1.45 16.78 5.47
N ALA A 26 -0.57 16.17 4.67
CA ALA A 26 0.86 16.05 4.97
C ALA A 26 1.65 17.35 4.75
N LEU A 27 1.13 18.28 3.95
CA LEU A 27 1.72 19.61 3.68
C LEU A 27 1.30 20.67 4.69
N SER A 28 0.33 20.39 5.58
CA SER A 28 -0.03 21.31 6.66
C SER A 28 1.12 21.46 7.67
N ASP A 29 1.28 22.65 8.26
CA ASP A 29 2.36 22.95 9.20
C ASP A 29 2.31 22.06 10.45
N ASP A 30 1.11 21.61 10.84
CA ASP A 30 0.87 20.72 11.97
C ASP A 30 0.92 19.22 11.60
N ALA A 31 1.37 18.87 10.38
CA ALA A 31 1.35 17.50 9.92
C ALA A 31 2.30 16.61 10.74
N LEU A 32 1.74 15.53 11.29
CA LEU A 32 2.50 14.51 12.00
C LEU A 32 3.40 13.72 11.04
N ALA A 33 4.54 13.25 11.54
CA ALA A 33 5.48 12.45 10.76
C ALA A 33 4.81 11.20 10.13
N GLU A 34 3.85 10.62 10.83
CA GLU A 34 3.06 9.48 10.38
C GLU A 34 2.19 9.80 9.15
N GLN A 35 1.59 11.01 9.11
CA GLN A 35 0.77 11.46 7.97
C GLN A 35 1.62 11.59 6.70
N ARG A 36 2.85 12.08 6.84
CA ARG A 36 3.82 12.16 5.73
C ARG A 36 4.19 10.76 5.20
N LEU A 37 4.36 9.77 6.09
CA LEU A 37 4.59 8.38 5.68
C LEU A 37 3.36 7.79 4.95
N TRP A 38 2.15 8.08 5.42
CA TRP A 38 0.94 7.63 4.74
C TRP A 38 0.78 8.24 3.35
N ALA A 39 1.01 9.55 3.22
CA ALA A 39 0.99 10.23 1.92
C ALA A 39 2.03 9.63 0.97
N LEU A 40 3.28 9.48 1.43
CA LEU A 40 4.35 8.87 0.63
C LEU A 40 4.00 7.44 0.21
N GLY A 41 3.50 6.62 1.13
CA GLY A 41 3.09 5.24 0.83
C GLY A 41 1.99 5.18 -0.23
N ASN A 42 0.96 6.04 -0.13
CA ASN A 42 -0.11 6.09 -1.13
C ASN A 42 0.37 6.59 -2.50
N VAL A 43 1.29 7.56 -2.55
CA VAL A 43 1.92 7.99 -3.81
C VAL A 43 2.61 6.82 -4.50
N LEU A 44 3.37 6.01 -3.76
CA LEU A 44 4.04 4.83 -4.32
C LEU A 44 3.05 3.76 -4.80
N VAL A 45 1.94 3.56 -4.09
CA VAL A 45 0.86 2.67 -4.55
C VAL A 45 0.26 3.19 -5.86
N CYS A 46 -0.03 4.50 -5.96
CA CYS A 46 -0.52 5.11 -7.20
C CYS A 46 0.46 4.95 -8.34
N LEU A 47 1.76 5.18 -8.12
CA LEU A 47 2.79 4.98 -9.13
C LEU A 47 2.84 3.52 -9.59
N GLY A 48 2.76 2.57 -8.65
CA GLY A 48 2.69 1.15 -8.98
C GLY A 48 1.47 0.80 -9.84
N LEU A 49 0.29 1.36 -9.53
CA LEU A 49 -0.92 1.21 -10.33
C LEU A 49 -0.77 1.82 -11.73
N VAL A 50 -0.17 2.99 -11.86
CA VAL A 50 0.10 3.62 -13.17
C VAL A 50 1.03 2.73 -13.99
N VAL A 51 2.15 2.29 -13.42
CA VAL A 51 3.11 1.40 -14.09
C VAL A 51 2.44 0.09 -14.51
N SER A 52 1.54 -0.46 -13.69
CA SER A 52 0.82 -1.70 -14.02
C SER A 52 -0.16 -1.56 -15.21
N ASN A 53 -0.53 -0.34 -15.58
CA ASN A 53 -1.41 -0.06 -16.72
C ASN A 53 -0.66 0.34 -18.00
N LEU A 54 0.67 0.49 -17.95
CA LEU A 54 1.49 0.76 -19.13
C LEU A 54 1.74 -0.56 -19.89
N THR A 55 1.00 -0.79 -20.98
CA THR A 55 0.97 -2.04 -21.73
C THR A 55 2.23 -2.34 -22.54
N ASP A 56 3.08 -1.35 -22.78
CA ASP A 56 4.25 -1.47 -23.66
C ASP A 56 5.55 -1.88 -22.95
N LEU A 57 5.49 -2.16 -21.63
CA LEU A 57 6.66 -2.54 -20.85
C LEU A 57 6.87 -4.06 -20.88
N HIS A 58 8.15 -4.47 -20.93
CA HIS A 58 8.55 -5.87 -20.87
C HIS A 58 7.92 -6.57 -19.65
N ASP A 59 7.48 -7.83 -19.78
CA ASP A 59 6.73 -8.60 -18.77
C ASP A 59 7.33 -8.58 -17.36
N ILE A 60 8.67 -8.58 -17.25
CA ILE A 60 9.37 -8.51 -15.94
C ILE A 60 9.19 -7.13 -15.29
N VAL A 61 9.25 -6.06 -16.08
CA VAL A 61 9.09 -4.69 -15.59
C VAL A 61 7.64 -4.48 -15.17
N HIS A 62 6.72 -4.94 -16.00
CA HIS A 62 5.29 -4.85 -15.75
C HIS A 62 4.87 -5.69 -14.52
N GLY A 63 5.33 -6.94 -14.43
CA GLY A 63 4.95 -7.87 -13.37
C GLY A 63 5.76 -7.76 -12.07
N GLY A 64 6.99 -7.23 -12.11
CA GLY A 64 7.87 -7.14 -10.94
C GLY A 64 7.87 -5.75 -10.31
N ILE A 65 8.20 -4.72 -11.10
CA ILE A 65 8.41 -3.35 -10.59
C ILE A 65 7.11 -2.73 -10.09
N SER A 66 6.00 -2.89 -10.80
CA SER A 66 4.70 -2.36 -10.37
C SER A 66 4.27 -2.90 -9.02
N TYR A 67 4.37 -4.22 -8.82
CA TYR A 67 4.04 -4.84 -7.53
C TYR A 67 5.05 -4.52 -6.43
N ALA A 68 6.32 -4.32 -6.76
CA ALA A 68 7.32 -3.84 -5.82
C ALA A 68 7.01 -2.43 -5.32
N LEU A 69 6.63 -1.51 -6.23
CA LEU A 69 6.20 -0.15 -5.86
C LEU A 69 4.97 -0.17 -4.96
N MET A 70 3.95 -0.96 -5.31
CA MET A 70 2.76 -1.13 -4.46
C MET A 70 3.11 -1.71 -3.09
N GLY A 71 3.92 -2.77 -3.05
CA GLY A 71 4.36 -3.42 -1.81
C GLY A 71 5.20 -2.49 -0.94
N MET A 72 6.08 -1.70 -1.54
CA MET A 72 6.85 -0.68 -0.84
C MET A 72 5.93 0.40 -0.27
N GLY A 73 4.97 0.88 -1.05
CA GLY A 73 3.98 1.85 -0.59
C GLY A 73 3.18 1.34 0.62
N LEU A 74 2.61 0.13 0.52
CA LEU A 74 1.85 -0.49 1.62
C LEU A 74 2.72 -0.75 2.87
N SER A 75 3.98 -1.13 2.71
CA SER A 75 4.88 -1.34 3.85
C SER A 75 5.28 -0.04 4.53
N ILE A 76 5.38 1.08 3.79
CA ILE A 76 5.57 2.42 4.36
C ILE A 76 4.31 2.87 5.13
N VAL A 77 3.11 2.62 4.59
CA VAL A 77 1.85 2.87 5.31
C VAL A 77 1.81 2.08 6.61
N LEU A 78 2.14 0.77 6.58
CA LEU A 78 2.21 -0.06 7.78
C LEU A 78 3.20 0.49 8.81
N ARG A 79 4.36 1.01 8.35
CA ARG A 79 5.31 1.68 9.23
C ARG A 79 4.71 2.92 9.89
N GLY A 80 4.01 3.77 9.12
CA GLY A 80 3.32 4.95 9.65
C GLY A 80 2.25 4.58 10.67
N VAL A 81 1.44 3.54 10.40
CA VAL A 81 0.44 3.01 11.33
C VAL A 81 1.08 2.52 12.62
N ARG A 82 2.18 1.78 12.54
CA ARG A 82 2.91 1.33 13.74
C ARG A 82 3.51 2.47 14.53
N GLN A 83 4.09 3.46 13.85
CA GLN A 83 4.64 4.65 14.50
C GLN A 83 3.54 5.43 15.22
N PHE A 84 2.36 5.58 14.62
CA PHE A 84 1.19 6.17 15.25
C PHE A 84 0.77 5.44 16.53
N CYS A 85 0.90 4.12 16.56
CA CYS A 85 0.62 3.27 17.74
C CYS A 85 1.84 3.16 18.72
N ASN A 86 2.85 4.01 18.60
CA ASN A 86 4.11 3.96 19.38
C ASN A 86 4.88 2.63 19.24
N GLN A 87 4.70 1.93 18.12
CA GLN A 87 5.45 0.72 17.79
C GLN A 87 6.50 1.05 16.72
N SER A 88 7.70 0.50 16.85
CA SER A 88 8.76 0.69 15.85
C SER A 88 8.70 -0.41 14.78
N LEU A 89 8.77 -0.02 13.52
CA LEU A 89 9.06 -0.93 12.41
C LEU A 89 10.35 -0.49 11.75
N THR A 90 11.37 -1.34 11.74
CA THR A 90 12.65 -1.01 11.12
C THR A 90 12.56 -1.01 9.60
N TRP A 91 13.38 -0.21 8.93
CA TRP A 91 13.46 -0.15 7.46
C TRP A 91 13.83 -1.48 6.82
N ARG A 92 14.49 -2.38 7.57
CA ARG A 92 14.81 -3.74 7.11
C ARG A 92 13.55 -4.54 6.79
N TRP A 93 12.48 -4.40 7.58
CA TRP A 93 11.20 -5.05 7.30
C TRP A 93 10.50 -4.46 6.08
N VAL A 94 10.54 -3.14 5.91
CA VAL A 94 10.03 -2.49 4.70
C VAL A 94 10.74 -3.04 3.46
N ALA A 95 12.06 -3.12 3.48
CA ALA A 95 12.86 -3.67 2.39
C ALA A 95 12.55 -5.17 2.14
N ALA A 96 12.42 -5.98 3.20
CA ALA A 96 12.11 -7.41 3.08
C ALA A 96 10.72 -7.62 2.45
N ILE A 97 9.70 -6.91 2.90
CA ILE A 97 8.34 -6.98 2.34
C ILE A 97 8.35 -6.55 0.86
N THR A 98 9.04 -5.45 0.53
CA THR A 98 9.18 -4.98 -0.85
C THR A 98 9.85 -6.03 -1.74
N MET A 99 10.91 -6.68 -1.23
CA MET A 99 11.60 -7.74 -1.96
C MET A 99 10.68 -8.93 -2.24
N VAL A 100 9.88 -9.36 -1.25
CA VAL A 100 8.90 -10.43 -1.45
C VAL A 100 7.83 -10.01 -2.48
N CYS A 101 7.34 -8.77 -2.41
CA CYS A 101 6.38 -8.23 -3.36
C CYS A 101 6.95 -8.08 -4.78
N PHE A 102 8.27 -8.03 -4.94
CA PHE A 102 8.93 -8.09 -6.24
C PHE A 102 9.11 -9.54 -6.73
N LEU A 103 9.70 -10.39 -5.88
CA LEU A 103 10.11 -11.75 -6.28
C LEU A 103 8.91 -12.66 -6.61
N VAL A 104 7.83 -12.59 -5.84
CA VAL A 104 6.67 -13.46 -6.05
C VAL A 104 6.00 -13.21 -7.40
N PRO A 105 5.62 -11.97 -7.78
CA PRO A 105 5.05 -11.73 -9.10
C PRO A 105 6.05 -11.97 -10.24
N ALA A 106 7.34 -11.65 -10.04
CA ALA A 106 8.39 -11.90 -11.03
C ALA A 106 8.52 -13.41 -11.31
N TYR A 107 8.48 -14.25 -10.27
CA TYR A 107 8.49 -15.71 -10.41
C TYR A 107 7.32 -16.21 -11.28
N PHE A 108 6.09 -15.77 -11.00
CA PHE A 108 4.91 -16.16 -11.78
C PHE A 108 4.82 -15.51 -13.16
N SER A 109 5.64 -14.51 -13.44
CA SER A 109 5.73 -13.90 -14.77
C SER A 109 6.76 -14.60 -15.67
N THR A 110 7.83 -15.17 -15.08
CA THR A 110 8.98 -15.69 -15.84
C THR A 110 9.09 -17.22 -15.81
N LEU A 111 8.99 -17.83 -14.63
CA LEU A 111 9.27 -19.26 -14.43
C LEU A 111 8.02 -20.14 -14.53
N GLN A 112 6.89 -19.66 -14.05
CA GLN A 112 5.60 -20.34 -14.17
C GLN A 112 4.53 -19.35 -14.62
N PRO A 113 4.38 -19.06 -15.91
CA PRO A 113 3.42 -18.08 -16.40
C PRO A 113 1.97 -18.51 -16.10
N SER A 114 1.47 -18.12 -14.94
CA SER A 114 0.10 -18.35 -14.49
C SER A 114 -0.50 -17.06 -13.95
N GLN A 115 -1.38 -16.45 -14.73
CA GLN A 115 -2.03 -15.20 -14.35
C GLN A 115 -2.88 -15.37 -13.06
N SER A 116 -3.60 -16.49 -12.95
CA SER A 116 -4.43 -16.77 -11.77
C SER A 116 -3.59 -16.94 -10.50
N ALA A 117 -2.48 -17.71 -10.58
CA ALA A 117 -1.59 -17.91 -9.43
C ALA A 117 -0.94 -16.58 -8.99
N ARG A 118 -0.52 -15.74 -9.94
CA ARG A 118 0.03 -14.42 -9.68
C ARG A 118 -0.97 -13.52 -8.96
N LEU A 119 -2.22 -13.45 -9.44
CA LEU A 119 -3.28 -12.64 -8.81
C LEU A 119 -3.60 -13.12 -7.39
N ILE A 120 -3.70 -14.43 -7.17
CA ILE A 120 -3.95 -15.00 -5.85
C ILE A 120 -2.79 -14.69 -4.91
N ALA A 121 -1.55 -14.94 -5.32
CA ALA A 121 -0.37 -14.72 -4.49
C ALA A 121 -0.19 -13.24 -4.12
N THR A 122 -0.35 -12.32 -5.07
CA THR A 122 -0.26 -10.88 -4.82
C THR A 122 -1.42 -10.37 -3.97
N GLY A 123 -2.64 -10.87 -4.20
CA GLY A 123 -3.80 -10.56 -3.37
C GLY A 123 -3.62 -10.97 -1.91
N LEU A 124 -3.06 -12.17 -1.66
CA LEU A 124 -2.72 -12.65 -0.32
C LEU A 124 -1.62 -11.80 0.34
N LEU A 125 -0.59 -11.42 -0.40
CA LEU A 125 0.48 -10.55 0.11
C LEU A 125 -0.06 -9.18 0.51
N PHE A 126 -0.79 -8.51 -0.36
CA PHE A 126 -1.34 -7.18 -0.06
C PHE A 126 -2.43 -7.26 1.01
N GLY A 127 -3.25 -8.31 0.99
CA GLY A 127 -4.25 -8.59 2.03
C GLY A 127 -3.61 -8.76 3.40
N SER A 128 -2.50 -9.50 3.49
CA SER A 128 -1.78 -9.70 4.75
C SER A 128 -1.19 -8.41 5.32
N ILE A 129 -0.64 -7.52 4.46
CA ILE A 129 -0.12 -6.21 4.88
C ILE A 129 -1.26 -5.33 5.41
N ASN A 130 -2.37 -5.25 4.68
CA ASN A 130 -3.55 -4.49 5.11
C ASN A 130 -4.15 -5.05 6.41
N PHE A 131 -4.21 -6.36 6.53
CA PHE A 131 -4.64 -7.02 7.76
C PHE A 131 -3.73 -6.71 8.95
N ALA A 132 -2.40 -6.68 8.73
CA ALA A 132 -1.43 -6.25 9.74
C ALA A 132 -1.62 -4.78 10.15
N CYS A 133 -1.95 -3.88 9.21
CA CYS A 133 -2.33 -2.49 9.52
C CYS A 133 -3.57 -2.45 10.41
N ALA A 134 -4.63 -3.15 10.05
CA ALA A 134 -5.89 -3.20 10.80
C ALA A 134 -5.66 -3.76 12.22
N LEU A 135 -4.94 -4.87 12.36
CA LEU A 135 -4.61 -5.44 13.67
C LEU A 135 -3.78 -4.49 14.54
N THR A 136 -2.85 -3.74 13.93
CA THR A 136 -2.03 -2.78 14.66
C THR A 136 -2.88 -1.64 15.20
N LEU A 137 -3.82 -1.11 14.40
CA LEU A 137 -4.77 -0.08 14.83
C LEU A 137 -5.69 -0.58 15.93
N LEU A 138 -6.27 -1.77 15.79
CA LEU A 138 -7.14 -2.36 16.80
C LEU A 138 -6.43 -2.56 18.15
N ARG A 139 -5.19 -3.02 18.13
CA ARG A 139 -4.39 -3.21 19.35
C ARG A 139 -3.90 -1.89 19.93
N GLY A 140 -3.56 -0.92 19.08
CA GLY A 140 -3.07 0.40 19.51
C GLY A 140 -4.16 1.28 20.10
N SER A 141 -5.42 1.13 19.69
CA SER A 141 -6.55 1.91 20.22
C SER A 141 -6.84 1.62 21.70
N HIS A 142 -6.47 0.44 22.20
CA HIS A 142 -6.67 0.07 23.61
C HIS A 142 -5.63 0.67 24.57
N GLY A 143 -4.54 1.27 24.08
CA GLY A 143 -3.45 1.78 24.92
C GLY A 143 -3.13 3.28 24.78
N SER A 144 -3.73 3.99 23.85
CA SER A 144 -3.36 5.37 23.54
C SER A 144 -4.54 6.32 23.70
N THR A 145 -4.41 7.28 24.60
CA THR A 145 -5.28 8.47 24.70
C THR A 145 -5.39 9.28 23.41
N ARG A 146 -4.46 9.09 22.45
CA ARG A 146 -4.52 9.67 21.10
C ARG A 146 -5.61 9.02 20.22
N GLY A 147 -5.90 7.74 20.40
CA GLY A 147 -6.97 7.04 19.66
C GLY A 147 -8.38 7.51 20.05
N THR A 148 -8.58 7.92 21.30
CA THR A 148 -9.88 8.42 21.76
C THR A 148 -10.21 9.84 21.27
N MET A 149 -9.21 10.62 20.88
CA MET A 149 -9.41 11.99 20.39
C MET A 149 -10.05 12.02 18.99
N TRP A 150 -9.86 11.00 18.15
CA TRP A 150 -10.48 10.91 16.84
C TRP A 150 -11.94 10.48 16.88
N ILE A 151 -12.33 9.68 17.90
CA ILE A 151 -13.72 9.22 18.07
C ILE A 151 -14.60 10.34 18.70
N ALA A 152 -13.99 11.31 19.36
CA ALA A 152 -14.72 12.42 19.98
C ALA A 152 -15.02 13.60 19.03
N VAL A 153 -14.48 13.59 17.79
CA VAL A 153 -14.64 14.68 16.79
C VAL A 153 -15.54 14.23 15.62
N SER A 154 -15.96 12.97 15.58
CA SER A 154 -16.93 12.43 14.61
C SER A 154 -18.32 12.33 15.24
#